data_d28bbd5a33cc7c6ed999770591e90ad9
#
_entry.id   d28bbd5a33cc7c6ed999770591e90ad9
#
_cell.length_a   1.000
_cell.length_b   1.000
_cell.length_c   1.000
_cell.angle_alpha   90.00
_cell.angle_beta   90.00
_cell.angle_gamma   90.00
#
_symmetry.space_group_name_H-M   'P 1'
#
loop_
_entity.id
_entity.type
_entity.pdbx_description
1 polymer ?
#
loop_
_entity_poly.entity_id
_entity_poly.type
_entity_poly.pdbx_seq_one_letter_code
_entity_poly.pdbx_strand_id
1 'polypeptide(L)'
;NYSFPAKFWPLWAELLGARRHDAGFTTACYFDLVRNYRRFGWLALYLFGVSPALCASFVADRDDHELQPLGPGTLHLPHATSLRMSDLGYRNKSQAMVSVSVNALDEYLRDLRYATRTVHPPFAALGVRVDGEYRQLNASILQIENEYYSSIRPKHTLRAGETTARALARGGVEYVEVRALDICSFEPTGVSTPTPVSSSSESMPP
;
A
#
# COMPACT_ATOMS: atom_id res chain seq x y z
N ASN A 1 6.74 -2.98 8.79
CA ASN A 1 6.17 -2.14 9.85
C ASN A 1 7.24 -1.19 10.37
N TYR A 2 6.86 0.07 10.54
CA TYR A 2 7.75 1.14 11.02
C TYR A 2 7.13 1.81 12.23
N SER A 3 7.83 1.80 13.36
CA SER A 3 7.47 2.55 14.57
C SER A 3 8.68 3.32 15.08
N PHE A 4 8.43 4.49 15.66
CA PHE A 4 9.46 5.22 16.36
C PHE A 4 9.52 4.80 17.83
N PRO A 5 10.72 4.69 18.43
CA PRO A 5 10.83 4.33 19.82
C PRO A 5 10.20 5.39 20.74
N ALA A 6 9.71 4.99 21.91
CA ALA A 6 9.00 5.89 22.83
C ALA A 6 9.79 7.17 23.17
N LYS A 7 11.13 7.07 23.32
CA LYS A 7 12.03 8.19 23.58
C LYS A 7 12.13 9.23 22.46
N PHE A 8 11.69 8.88 21.23
CA PHE A 8 11.71 9.81 20.09
C PHE A 8 10.67 10.91 20.24
N TRP A 9 9.48 10.58 20.73
CA TRP A 9 8.34 11.50 20.72
C TRP A 9 8.52 12.75 21.58
N PRO A 10 9.08 12.70 22.81
CA PRO A 10 9.38 13.90 23.59
C PRO A 10 10.36 14.83 22.88
N LEU A 11 11.45 14.29 22.31
CA LEU A 11 12.45 15.05 21.59
C LEU A 11 11.87 15.71 20.32
N TRP A 12 11.02 14.98 19.60
CA TRP A 12 10.37 15.49 18.40
C TRP A 12 9.36 16.60 18.71
N ALA A 13 8.60 16.45 19.80
CA ALA A 13 7.68 17.46 20.27
C ALA A 13 8.41 18.76 20.68
N GLU A 14 9.52 18.63 21.38
CA GLU A 14 10.37 19.78 21.74
C GLU A 14 10.89 20.51 20.49
N LEU A 15 11.43 19.76 19.51
CA LEU A 15 11.93 20.32 18.26
C LEU A 15 10.86 21.09 17.48
N LEU A 16 9.62 20.59 17.49
CA LEU A 16 8.48 21.24 16.83
C LEU A 16 7.78 22.30 17.68
N GLY A 17 8.26 22.59 18.90
CA GLY A 17 7.65 23.54 19.81
C GLY A 17 6.27 23.12 20.32
N ALA A 18 5.98 21.82 20.30
CA ALA A 18 4.71 21.30 20.80
C ALA A 18 4.68 21.28 22.32
N ARG A 19 3.53 21.69 22.90
CA ARG A 19 3.38 21.76 24.37
C ARG A 19 3.25 20.37 25.03
N ARG A 20 2.83 19.35 24.28
CA ARG A 20 2.60 17.98 24.76
C ARG A 20 2.86 16.98 23.64
N HIS A 21 3.25 15.77 24.01
CA HIS A 21 3.37 14.61 23.12
C HIS A 21 2.39 13.52 23.58
N ASP A 22 1.14 13.70 23.28
CA ASP A 22 0.08 12.71 23.52
C ASP A 22 -0.19 11.85 22.27
N ALA A 23 -1.17 10.95 22.35
CA ALA A 23 -1.56 10.10 21.24
C ALA A 23 -2.06 10.89 20.02
N GLY A 24 -2.64 12.07 20.24
CA GLY A 24 -3.07 12.96 19.17
C GLY A 24 -1.88 13.54 18.40
N PHE A 25 -0.87 14.04 19.10
CA PHE A 25 0.38 14.52 18.50
C PHE A 25 1.09 13.42 17.71
N THR A 26 1.26 12.22 18.31
CA THR A 26 1.88 11.07 17.65
C THR A 26 1.12 10.69 16.39
N THR A 27 -0.21 10.63 16.45
CA THR A 27 -1.08 10.33 15.31
C THR A 27 -0.91 11.35 14.19
N ALA A 28 -0.89 12.65 14.50
CA ALA A 28 -0.69 13.69 13.51
C ALA A 28 0.66 13.56 12.80
N CYS A 29 1.74 13.32 13.54
CA CYS A 29 3.07 13.09 12.98
C CYS A 29 3.13 11.86 12.06
N TYR A 30 2.44 10.76 12.41
CA TYR A 30 2.34 9.61 11.51
C TYR A 30 1.53 9.92 10.26
N PHE A 31 0.48 10.73 10.32
CA PHE A 31 -0.23 11.18 9.13
C PHE A 31 0.62 12.09 8.26
N ASP A 32 1.48 12.94 8.83
CA ASP A 32 2.49 13.70 8.09
C ASP A 32 3.45 12.75 7.33
N LEU A 33 3.93 11.71 8.00
CA LEU A 33 4.76 10.69 7.37
C LEU A 33 4.01 9.98 6.24
N VAL A 34 2.75 9.60 6.42
CA VAL A 34 1.91 8.95 5.38
C VAL A 34 1.76 9.87 4.17
N ARG A 35 1.48 11.17 4.36
CA ARG A 35 1.37 12.16 3.27
C ARG A 35 2.70 12.30 2.52
N ASN A 36 3.80 12.46 3.24
CA ASN A 36 5.12 12.57 2.65
C ASN A 36 5.52 11.29 1.88
N TYR A 37 5.23 10.13 2.44
CA TYR A 37 5.48 8.87 1.75
C TYR A 37 4.64 8.75 0.46
N ARG A 38 3.38 9.15 0.46
CA ARG A 38 2.56 9.19 -0.77
C ARG A 38 3.13 10.12 -1.83
N ARG A 39 3.75 11.23 -1.43
CA ARG A 39 4.37 12.20 -2.33
C ARG A 39 5.69 11.70 -2.90
N PHE A 40 6.52 11.07 -2.08
CA PHE A 40 7.90 10.70 -2.43
C PHE A 40 8.14 9.19 -2.55
N GLY A 41 7.16 8.35 -2.28
CA GLY A 41 7.29 6.89 -2.27
C GLY A 41 7.64 6.27 -3.62
N TRP A 42 7.43 6.98 -4.72
CA TRP A 42 7.90 6.59 -6.04
C TRP A 42 9.43 6.41 -6.08
N LEU A 43 10.16 7.22 -5.29
CA LEU A 43 11.61 7.11 -5.18
C LEU A 43 12.02 5.76 -4.55
N ALA A 44 11.26 5.28 -3.56
CA ALA A 44 11.50 3.97 -2.97
C ALA A 44 11.29 2.83 -3.98
N LEU A 45 10.25 2.93 -4.81
CA LEU A 45 10.04 1.97 -5.91
C LEU A 45 11.14 2.03 -6.97
N TYR A 46 11.57 3.22 -7.32
CA TYR A 46 12.65 3.43 -8.27
C TYR A 46 13.99 2.84 -7.79
N LEU A 47 14.33 3.05 -6.52
CA LEU A 47 15.61 2.62 -5.95
C LEU A 47 15.63 1.15 -5.52
N PHE A 48 14.49 0.59 -5.09
CA PHE A 48 14.41 -0.73 -4.45
C PHE A 48 13.43 -1.69 -5.13
N GLY A 49 12.89 -1.31 -6.29
CA GLY A 49 12.06 -2.20 -7.10
C GLY A 49 12.92 -3.31 -7.71
N VAL A 50 12.47 -4.56 -7.58
CA VAL A 50 13.17 -5.77 -8.04
C VAL A 50 12.24 -6.75 -8.75
N SER A 51 11.03 -6.32 -9.11
CA SER A 51 10.03 -7.17 -9.78
C SER A 51 9.44 -6.50 -11.05
N PRO A 52 10.28 -6.18 -12.05
CA PRO A 52 9.83 -5.54 -13.30
C PRO A 52 9.18 -6.51 -14.28
N ALA A 53 9.23 -7.82 -14.00
CA ALA A 53 8.79 -8.89 -14.89
C ALA A 53 7.97 -9.94 -14.13
N LEU A 54 7.18 -10.71 -14.88
CA LEU A 54 6.38 -11.81 -14.37
C LEU A 54 6.30 -12.96 -15.39
N CYS A 55 5.86 -14.14 -14.91
CA CYS A 55 5.56 -15.26 -15.78
C CYS A 55 4.30 -14.98 -16.61
N ALA A 56 4.32 -15.30 -17.90
CA ALA A 56 3.15 -15.11 -18.77
C ALA A 56 1.90 -15.85 -18.27
N SER A 57 2.07 -16.97 -17.55
CA SER A 57 0.94 -17.70 -16.94
C SER A 57 0.17 -16.89 -15.91
N PHE A 58 0.78 -15.85 -15.34
CA PHE A 58 0.13 -14.98 -14.34
C PHE A 58 -0.98 -14.10 -14.96
N VAL A 59 -0.90 -13.88 -16.26
CA VAL A 59 -1.84 -13.05 -17.02
C VAL A 59 -2.49 -13.83 -18.17
N ALA A 60 -2.46 -15.16 -18.12
CA ALA A 60 -2.99 -16.02 -19.20
C ALA A 60 -4.48 -15.77 -19.51
N ASP A 61 -5.26 -15.36 -18.53
CA ASP A 61 -6.69 -15.07 -18.66
C ASP A 61 -6.97 -13.56 -18.86
N ARG A 62 -5.95 -12.77 -19.21
CA ARG A 62 -6.05 -11.30 -19.33
C ARG A 62 -5.39 -10.81 -20.61
N ASP A 63 -6.16 -10.12 -21.45
CA ASP A 63 -5.69 -9.46 -22.67
C ASP A 63 -5.48 -7.94 -22.49
N ASP A 64 -5.84 -7.40 -21.32
CA ASP A 64 -5.87 -5.95 -21.04
C ASP A 64 -4.59 -5.43 -20.39
N HIS A 65 -3.40 -5.93 -20.80
CA HIS A 65 -2.11 -5.50 -20.24
C HIS A 65 -1.17 -4.92 -21.28
N GLU A 66 -0.30 -4.01 -20.84
CA GLU A 66 0.75 -3.37 -21.67
C GLU A 66 2.10 -4.09 -21.59
N LEU A 67 2.13 -5.31 -21.06
CA LEU A 67 3.37 -6.08 -20.91
C LEU A 67 3.91 -6.53 -22.26
N GLN A 68 5.23 -6.52 -22.36
CA GLN A 68 5.98 -6.95 -23.55
C GLN A 68 6.77 -8.24 -23.26
N PRO A 69 6.95 -9.11 -24.26
CA PRO A 69 7.79 -10.29 -24.12
C PRO A 69 9.25 -9.91 -23.80
N LEU A 70 9.85 -10.59 -22.81
CA LEU A 70 11.27 -10.48 -22.46
C LEU A 70 12.05 -11.77 -22.79
N GLY A 71 11.33 -12.83 -23.17
CA GLY A 71 11.87 -14.15 -23.49
C GLY A 71 10.77 -15.20 -23.40
N PRO A 72 11.11 -16.49 -23.51
CA PRO A 72 10.10 -17.55 -23.44
C PRO A 72 9.37 -17.54 -22.10
N GLY A 73 8.05 -17.30 -22.13
CA GLY A 73 7.20 -17.35 -20.95
C GLY A 73 7.39 -16.20 -19.94
N THR A 74 8.15 -15.15 -20.26
CA THR A 74 8.36 -13.99 -19.40
C THR A 74 7.86 -12.73 -20.06
N LEU A 75 7.12 -11.94 -19.30
CA LEU A 75 6.60 -10.64 -19.71
C LEU A 75 7.14 -9.55 -18.77
N HIS A 76 7.37 -8.35 -19.28
CA HIS A 76 7.83 -7.20 -18.51
C HIS A 76 7.15 -5.92 -18.96
N LEU A 77 7.19 -4.90 -18.14
CA LEU A 77 6.82 -3.54 -18.52
C LEU A 77 8.11 -2.72 -18.72
N PRO A 78 8.35 -2.17 -19.91
CA PRO A 78 9.52 -1.34 -20.17
C PRO A 78 9.65 -0.21 -19.15
N HIS A 79 10.86 0.02 -18.64
CA HIS A 79 11.20 1.05 -17.65
C HIS A 79 10.57 0.86 -16.25
N ALA A 80 9.78 -0.19 -16.02
CA ALA A 80 9.29 -0.50 -14.68
C ALA A 80 10.41 -1.09 -13.82
N THR A 81 10.48 -0.69 -12.57
CA THR A 81 11.34 -1.31 -11.55
C THR A 81 10.56 -2.32 -10.71
N SER A 82 9.23 -2.18 -10.66
CA SER A 82 8.33 -3.06 -9.94
C SER A 82 6.94 -3.06 -10.57
N LEU A 83 6.34 -4.23 -10.71
CA LEU A 83 4.94 -4.41 -11.10
C LEU A 83 3.99 -4.47 -9.91
N ARG A 84 4.51 -4.45 -8.67
CA ARG A 84 3.73 -4.59 -7.44
C ARG A 84 2.62 -3.55 -7.31
N MET A 85 2.89 -2.30 -7.73
CA MET A 85 1.95 -1.18 -7.63
C MET A 85 1.16 -0.94 -8.93
N SER A 86 1.27 -1.86 -9.90
CA SER A 86 0.49 -1.83 -11.14
C SER A 86 -0.89 -2.48 -10.96
N ASP A 87 -1.70 -2.41 -12.00
CA ASP A 87 -3.02 -3.06 -12.09
C ASP A 87 -2.94 -4.59 -12.05
N LEU A 88 -1.75 -5.15 -12.32
CA LEU A 88 -1.46 -6.58 -12.23
C LEU A 88 -1.14 -7.01 -10.81
N GLY A 89 -0.70 -6.07 -9.98
CA GLY A 89 -0.38 -6.32 -8.57
C GLY A 89 -1.54 -5.99 -7.64
N TYR A 90 -1.35 -5.00 -6.80
CA TYR A 90 -2.29 -4.67 -5.73
C TYR A 90 -3.29 -3.56 -6.08
N ARG A 91 -3.25 -3.00 -7.28
CA ARG A 91 -4.18 -1.95 -7.67
C ARG A 91 -5.49 -2.57 -8.14
N ASN A 92 -6.58 -2.25 -7.45
CA ASN A 92 -7.91 -2.72 -7.82
C ASN A 92 -8.70 -1.58 -8.49
N LYS A 93 -9.27 -1.86 -9.68
CA LYS A 93 -10.08 -0.88 -10.44
C LYS A 93 -11.28 -0.37 -9.63
N SER A 94 -11.93 -1.22 -8.82
CA SER A 94 -13.04 -0.81 -7.95
C SER A 94 -12.63 0.19 -6.87
N GLN A 95 -11.37 0.15 -6.42
CA GLN A 95 -10.83 1.07 -5.42
C GLN A 95 -10.41 2.42 -6.01
N ALA A 96 -10.32 2.56 -7.33
CA ALA A 96 -10.04 3.85 -7.97
C ALA A 96 -11.13 4.90 -7.65
N MET A 97 -12.33 4.46 -7.30
CA MET A 97 -13.44 5.33 -6.88
C MET A 97 -13.42 5.68 -5.39
N VAL A 98 -12.53 5.07 -4.60
CA VAL A 98 -12.43 5.30 -3.16
C VAL A 98 -11.29 6.27 -2.89
N SER A 99 -11.63 7.49 -2.52
CA SER A 99 -10.67 8.45 -1.99
C SER A 99 -10.70 8.38 -0.46
N VAL A 100 -9.62 7.88 0.15
CA VAL A 100 -9.45 7.87 1.60
C VAL A 100 -8.48 8.99 1.97
N SER A 101 -8.99 9.97 2.72
CA SER A 101 -8.19 11.09 3.21
C SER A 101 -7.08 10.60 4.14
N VAL A 102 -5.93 11.25 4.04
CA VAL A 102 -4.80 11.08 4.96
C VAL A 102 -4.42 12.39 5.65
N ASN A 103 -5.35 13.34 5.71
CA ASN A 103 -5.13 14.61 6.38
C ASN A 103 -5.27 14.48 7.89
N ALA A 104 -6.26 13.72 8.34
CA ALA A 104 -6.54 13.49 9.76
C ALA A 104 -7.12 12.08 9.98
N LEU A 105 -7.00 11.58 11.22
CA LEU A 105 -7.48 10.25 11.58
C LEU A 105 -9.00 10.10 11.43
N ASP A 106 -9.76 11.09 11.84
CA ASP A 106 -11.23 11.08 11.76
C ASP A 106 -11.72 11.04 10.31
N GLU A 107 -11.08 11.79 9.41
CA GLU A 107 -11.36 11.74 7.97
C GLU A 107 -11.02 10.36 7.41
N TYR A 108 -9.85 9.83 7.74
CA TYR A 108 -9.41 8.50 7.31
C TYR A 108 -10.42 7.42 7.72
N LEU A 109 -10.86 7.44 8.98
CA LEU A 109 -11.83 6.49 9.53
C LEU A 109 -13.23 6.65 8.91
N ARG A 110 -13.66 7.88 8.68
CA ARG A 110 -14.92 8.19 8.00
C ARG A 110 -14.94 7.58 6.60
N ASP A 111 -13.89 7.81 5.83
CA ASP A 111 -13.82 7.39 4.44
C ASP A 111 -13.71 5.86 4.31
N LEU A 112 -12.98 5.18 5.20
CA LEU A 112 -12.97 3.72 5.28
C LEU A 112 -14.35 3.16 5.63
N ARG A 113 -15.05 3.76 6.60
CA ARG A 113 -16.41 3.34 6.94
C ARG A 113 -17.38 3.56 5.79
N TYR A 114 -17.23 4.65 5.07
CA TYR A 114 -18.02 4.90 3.87
C TYR A 114 -17.81 3.80 2.84
N ALA A 115 -16.56 3.48 2.50
CA ALA A 115 -16.23 2.47 1.50
C ALA A 115 -16.71 1.04 1.87
N THR A 116 -16.69 0.69 3.17
CA THR A 116 -17.15 -0.62 3.66
C THR A 116 -18.66 -0.73 3.84
N ARG A 117 -19.41 0.38 3.67
CA ARG A 117 -20.88 0.40 3.81
C ARG A 117 -21.61 0.81 2.54
N THR A 118 -20.91 1.40 1.58
CA THR A 118 -21.51 1.85 0.33
C THR A 118 -21.57 0.69 -0.65
N VAL A 119 -22.76 0.38 -1.12
CA VAL A 119 -23.00 -0.67 -2.10
C VAL A 119 -22.32 -0.31 -3.43
N HIS A 120 -21.59 -1.26 -3.99
CA HIS A 120 -21.02 -1.19 -5.34
C HIS A 120 -21.95 -1.91 -6.32
N PRO A 121 -22.58 -1.20 -7.27
CA PRO A 121 -23.56 -1.81 -8.17
C PRO A 121 -23.10 -3.08 -8.89
N PRO A 122 -21.86 -3.15 -9.44
CA PRO A 122 -21.36 -4.37 -10.04
C PRO A 122 -21.31 -5.57 -9.06
N PHE A 123 -20.92 -5.33 -7.80
CA PHE A 123 -20.91 -6.41 -6.80
C PHE A 123 -22.32 -6.80 -6.35
N ALA A 124 -23.23 -5.83 -6.27
CA ALA A 124 -24.64 -6.11 -6.01
C ALA A 124 -25.26 -7.00 -7.11
N ALA A 125 -24.90 -6.75 -8.37
CA ALA A 125 -25.36 -7.54 -9.52
C ALA A 125 -24.85 -9.00 -9.49
N LEU A 126 -23.64 -9.24 -8.96
CA LEU A 126 -23.10 -10.60 -8.76
C LEU A 126 -23.87 -11.39 -7.69
N GLY A 127 -24.51 -10.69 -6.74
CA GLY A 127 -25.19 -11.28 -5.59
C GLY A 127 -24.22 -11.78 -4.51
N VAL A 128 -24.63 -11.68 -3.25
CA VAL A 128 -23.85 -12.18 -2.11
C VAL A 128 -23.99 -13.70 -2.01
N ARG A 129 -25.22 -14.21 -2.20
CA ARG A 129 -25.54 -15.63 -2.18
C ARG A 129 -26.41 -15.97 -3.37
N VAL A 130 -25.95 -16.90 -4.22
CA VAL A 130 -26.66 -17.34 -5.43
C VAL A 130 -26.70 -18.86 -5.43
N ASP A 131 -27.87 -19.43 -5.65
CA ASP A 131 -28.11 -20.89 -5.67
C ASP A 131 -27.62 -21.61 -4.39
N GLY A 132 -27.69 -20.90 -3.25
CA GLY A 132 -27.28 -21.46 -1.96
C GLY A 132 -25.81 -21.26 -1.60
N GLU A 133 -24.97 -20.81 -2.54
CA GLU A 133 -23.54 -20.62 -2.36
C GLU A 133 -23.17 -19.15 -2.17
N TYR A 134 -22.25 -18.87 -1.25
CA TYR A 134 -21.70 -17.53 -1.06
C TYR A 134 -20.66 -17.23 -2.12
N ARG A 135 -20.87 -16.14 -2.89
CA ARG A 135 -19.94 -15.65 -3.91
C ARG A 135 -19.04 -14.53 -3.42
N GLN A 136 -19.46 -13.80 -2.39
CA GLN A 136 -18.74 -12.69 -1.78
C GLN A 136 -19.25 -12.44 -0.35
N LEU A 137 -18.50 -11.70 0.45
CA LEU A 137 -18.88 -11.39 1.84
C LEU A 137 -20.07 -10.41 1.92
N ASN A 138 -20.04 -9.39 1.08
CA ASN A 138 -21.11 -8.38 0.94
C ASN A 138 -20.93 -7.66 -0.40
N ALA A 139 -21.82 -6.74 -0.74
CA ALA A 139 -21.80 -6.00 -2.00
C ALA A 139 -21.21 -4.58 -1.86
N SER A 140 -20.46 -4.28 -0.81
CA SER A 140 -19.86 -2.95 -0.61
C SER A 140 -18.62 -2.74 -1.50
N ILE A 141 -18.24 -1.48 -1.71
CA ILE A 141 -17.04 -1.10 -2.47
C ILE A 141 -15.79 -1.79 -1.90
N LEU A 142 -15.65 -1.81 -0.58
CA LEU A 142 -14.73 -2.65 0.16
C LEU A 142 -15.54 -3.62 1.00
N GLN A 143 -15.30 -4.91 0.86
CA GLN A 143 -16.02 -5.92 1.64
C GLN A 143 -15.52 -5.96 3.09
N ILE A 144 -14.22 -5.72 3.27
CA ILE A 144 -13.57 -5.53 4.57
C ILE A 144 -12.55 -4.38 4.51
N GLU A 145 -12.23 -3.77 5.66
CA GLU A 145 -11.26 -2.67 5.75
C GLU A 145 -9.86 -3.05 5.21
N ASN A 146 -9.48 -4.33 5.32
CA ASN A 146 -8.19 -4.83 4.88
C ASN A 146 -8.02 -4.87 3.35
N GLU A 147 -9.11 -4.84 2.60
CA GLU A 147 -9.06 -4.72 1.13
C GLU A 147 -8.61 -3.34 0.66
N TYR A 148 -8.74 -2.31 1.51
CA TYR A 148 -8.21 -1.00 1.14
C TYR A 148 -6.71 -1.08 0.93
N TYR A 149 -6.29 -0.87 -0.31
CA TYR A 149 -4.88 -0.86 -0.67
C TYR A 149 -4.32 0.56 -0.72
N SER A 150 -3.23 0.74 -0.03
CA SER A 150 -2.40 1.95 -0.09
C SER A 150 -0.93 1.56 0.06
N SER A 151 -0.03 2.29 -0.59
CA SER A 151 1.43 2.06 -0.50
C SER A 151 1.97 2.16 0.93
N ILE A 152 1.27 2.89 1.78
CA ILE A 152 1.54 3.03 3.22
C ILE A 152 0.21 3.12 3.97
N ARG A 153 0.13 2.46 5.12
CA ARG A 153 -1.07 2.44 5.97
C ARG A 153 -0.74 2.82 7.41
N PRO A 154 -1.55 3.69 8.05
CA PRO A 154 -1.51 3.85 9.50
C PRO A 154 -2.07 2.59 10.17
N LYS A 155 -1.46 2.18 11.26
CA LYS A 155 -1.79 0.97 12.01
C LYS A 155 -1.77 1.20 13.51
N HIS A 156 -2.51 0.36 14.21
CA HIS A 156 -2.48 0.20 15.67
C HIS A 156 -2.57 -1.28 16.00
N THR A 157 -1.94 -1.73 17.06
CA THR A 157 -2.01 -3.12 17.52
C THR A 157 -3.45 -3.52 17.81
N LEU A 158 -3.89 -4.60 17.18
CA LEU A 158 -5.25 -5.11 17.29
C LEU A 158 -5.43 -5.93 18.57
N ARG A 159 -6.59 -5.79 19.20
CA ARG A 159 -7.09 -6.73 20.19
C ARG A 159 -7.83 -7.87 19.49
N ALA A 160 -8.05 -8.98 20.21
CA ALA A 160 -8.80 -10.11 19.65
C ALA A 160 -10.19 -9.66 19.16
N GLY A 161 -10.52 -9.95 17.90
CA GLY A 161 -11.79 -9.56 17.27
C GLY A 161 -11.94 -8.07 16.92
N GLU A 162 -10.87 -7.26 17.06
CA GLU A 162 -10.91 -5.83 16.74
C GLU A 162 -10.57 -5.58 15.27
N THR A 163 -11.28 -4.67 14.62
CA THR A 163 -10.94 -4.21 13.26
C THR A 163 -9.89 -3.11 13.30
N THR A 164 -9.20 -2.90 12.17
CA THR A 164 -8.17 -1.85 12.05
C THR A 164 -8.73 -0.46 12.38
N ALA A 165 -9.91 -0.12 11.88
CA ALA A 165 -10.53 1.18 12.14
C ALA A 165 -10.91 1.37 13.62
N ARG A 166 -11.34 0.31 14.31
CA ARG A 166 -11.62 0.36 15.74
C ARG A 166 -10.35 0.57 16.56
N ALA A 167 -9.28 -0.15 16.24
CA ALA A 167 -8.00 -0.01 16.92
C ALA A 167 -7.44 1.41 16.77
N LEU A 168 -7.44 1.95 15.55
CA LEU A 168 -7.05 3.32 15.28
C LEU A 168 -7.93 4.35 16.01
N ALA A 169 -9.24 4.16 16.04
CA ALA A 169 -10.16 5.04 16.76
C ALA A 169 -9.92 5.03 18.28
N ARG A 170 -9.51 3.88 18.83
CA ARG A 170 -9.24 3.69 20.26
C ARG A 170 -7.95 4.34 20.72
N GLY A 171 -6.87 4.21 19.93
CA GLY A 171 -5.53 4.54 20.39
C GLY A 171 -4.71 5.45 19.46
N GLY A 172 -5.26 5.89 18.35
CA GLY A 172 -4.50 6.63 17.34
C GLY A 172 -3.57 5.73 16.54
N VAL A 173 -2.56 6.32 15.91
CA VAL A 173 -1.57 5.58 15.11
C VAL A 173 -0.39 5.20 15.99
N GLU A 174 -0.06 3.91 16.00
CA GLU A 174 1.08 3.34 16.74
C GLU A 174 2.28 3.10 15.83
N TYR A 175 2.01 2.68 14.58
CA TYR A 175 3.03 2.43 13.56
C TYR A 175 2.46 2.60 12.15
N VAL A 176 3.34 2.58 11.16
CA VAL A 176 2.94 2.54 9.75
C VAL A 176 3.43 1.26 9.09
N GLU A 177 2.63 0.76 8.16
CA GLU A 177 2.94 -0.40 7.32
C GLU A 177 3.23 0.07 5.90
N VAL A 178 4.49 0.01 5.47
CA VAL A 178 4.88 0.25 4.07
C VAL A 178 4.66 -1.02 3.28
N ARG A 179 3.91 -0.94 2.18
CA ARG A 179 3.50 -2.09 1.35
C ARG A 179 4.01 -2.02 -0.09
N ALA A 180 4.68 -0.94 -0.43
CA ALA A 180 5.14 -0.70 -1.80
C ALA A 180 6.43 -1.43 -2.16
N LEU A 181 7.26 -1.82 -1.17
CA LEU A 181 8.55 -2.45 -1.43
C LEU A 181 8.40 -3.91 -1.86
N ASP A 182 9.18 -4.30 -2.85
CA ASP A 182 9.37 -5.69 -3.23
C ASP A 182 10.28 -6.40 -2.25
N ILE A 183 10.18 -7.73 -2.23
CA ILE A 183 11.14 -8.59 -1.52
C ILE A 183 12.18 -9.07 -2.53
N CYS A 184 13.42 -8.65 -2.34
CA CYS A 184 14.56 -9.15 -3.13
C CYS A 184 15.00 -10.52 -2.57
N SER A 185 14.83 -11.58 -3.36
CA SER A 185 15.23 -12.94 -2.96
C SER A 185 16.74 -13.15 -2.87
N PHE A 186 17.54 -12.22 -3.40
CA PHE A 186 18.99 -12.28 -3.37
C PHE A 186 19.61 -11.54 -2.18
N GLU A 187 18.78 -10.87 -1.38
CA GLU A 187 19.23 -10.09 -0.23
C GLU A 187 18.75 -10.71 1.08
N PRO A 188 19.63 -10.95 2.04
CA PRO A 188 19.25 -11.54 3.33
C PRO A 188 18.22 -10.74 4.12
N THR A 189 18.20 -9.42 3.94
CA THR A 189 17.24 -8.50 4.55
C THR A 189 15.95 -8.33 3.74
N GLY A 190 15.90 -8.94 2.54
CA GLY A 190 14.78 -8.79 1.60
C GLY A 190 14.73 -7.45 0.87
N VAL A 191 15.62 -6.51 1.15
CA VAL A 191 15.70 -5.21 0.47
C VAL A 191 17.16 -4.95 0.09
N SER A 192 17.39 -4.73 -1.21
CA SER A 192 18.72 -4.41 -1.73
C SER A 192 19.21 -3.04 -1.27
N THR A 193 20.51 -2.92 -1.05
CA THR A 193 21.15 -1.60 -0.91
C THR A 193 21.14 -0.93 -2.29
N PRO A 194 20.77 0.36 -2.44
CA PRO A 194 20.86 1.05 -3.71
C PRO A 194 22.30 0.99 -4.21
N THR A 195 22.54 0.30 -5.32
CA THR A 195 23.81 0.38 -6.00
C THR A 195 23.87 1.75 -6.67
N PRO A 196 24.86 2.61 -6.38
CA PRO A 196 25.01 3.82 -7.15
C PRO A 196 25.16 3.43 -8.62
N VAL A 197 24.28 3.97 -9.47
CA VAL A 197 24.38 3.79 -10.92
C VAL A 197 25.70 4.41 -11.33
N SER A 198 26.74 3.59 -11.44
CA SER A 198 27.96 4.03 -12.10
C SER A 198 27.58 4.33 -13.55
N SER A 199 27.70 5.57 -13.95
CA SER A 199 27.64 5.97 -15.35
C SER A 199 28.87 5.45 -16.08
N SER A 200 28.97 4.13 -16.17
CA SER A 200 29.89 3.50 -17.10
C SER A 200 29.26 3.62 -18.48
N SER A 201 29.71 4.65 -19.21
CA SER A 201 29.65 4.69 -20.65
C SER A 201 30.58 3.57 -21.18
N GLU A 202 30.14 2.32 -21.12
CA GLU A 202 30.75 1.27 -21.88
C GLU A 202 30.33 1.46 -23.33
N SER A 203 31.27 2.04 -24.09
CA SER A 203 31.28 2.04 -25.54
C SER A 203 31.16 0.60 -26.03
N MET A 204 30.06 0.30 -26.76
CA MET A 204 29.96 -0.93 -27.53
C MET A 204 31.18 -0.99 -28.50
N PRO A 205 31.87 -2.10 -28.56
CA PRO A 205 32.87 -2.31 -29.62
C PRO A 205 32.19 -2.45 -30.99
N PRO A 206 32.92 -2.13 -32.08
CA PRO A 206 32.40 -2.06 -33.45
C PRO A 206 31.90 -3.39 -34.01
#